data_04437d6b61a61510c868a77a6df2afae
#
_entry.id   04437d6b61a61510c868a77a6df2afae
#
_cell.length_a   1.000
_cell.length_b   1.000
_cell.length_c   1.000
_cell.angle_alpha   90.00
_cell.angle_beta   90.00
_cell.angle_gamma   90.00
#
_symmetry.space_group_name_H-M   'P 1'
#
loop_
_entity.id
_entity.type
_entity.pdbx_description
1 polymer ?
#
loop_
_entity_poly.entity_id
_entity_poly.type
_entity_poly.pdbx_seq_one_letter_code
_entity_poly.pdbx_strand_id
1 'polypeptide(L)' 'MSNDPLHGITLERIIIELQEKYGWEGLADRVRINCFYENPSVQSSLKFLRKTPWARKKVEDLYILFKTK' A
#
# COMPACT_ATOMS: atom_id res chain seq x y z
N MET A 1 -13.64 5.27 20.76
CA MET A 1 -12.26 4.80 20.50
C MET A 1 -12.21 3.97 19.26
N SER A 2 -11.28 4.29 18.39
CA SER A 2 -11.17 3.59 17.11
C SER A 2 -10.35 2.31 17.24
N ASN A 3 -10.84 1.24 16.63
CA ASN A 3 -10.08 0.00 16.52
C ASN A 3 -9.53 -0.18 15.12
N ASP A 4 -9.59 0.88 14.34
CA ASP A 4 -9.11 0.87 12.97
C ASP A 4 -7.60 0.68 12.97
N PRO A 5 -7.07 -0.39 12.34
CA PRO A 5 -5.62 -0.59 12.27
C PRO A 5 -4.91 0.50 11.49
N LEU A 6 -5.66 1.32 10.75
CA LEU A 6 -5.07 2.42 10.00
C LEU A 6 -5.09 3.74 10.77
N HIS A 7 -5.62 3.74 11.99
CA HIS A 7 -5.68 4.95 12.77
C HIS A 7 -4.27 5.49 13.04
N GLY A 8 -4.03 6.74 12.65
CA GLY A 8 -2.74 7.34 12.85
C GLY A 8 -1.66 6.91 11.87
N ILE A 9 -2.01 6.06 10.92
CA ILE A 9 -1.06 5.55 9.93
C ILE A 9 -1.28 6.29 8.61
N THR A 10 -0.21 6.83 8.05
CA THR A 10 -0.30 7.51 6.75
C THR A 10 -0.17 6.51 5.62
N LEU A 11 -0.64 6.90 4.45
CA LEU A 11 -0.51 6.06 3.26
C LEU A 11 0.96 5.81 2.94
N GLU A 12 1.81 6.80 3.14
CA GLU A 12 3.24 6.64 2.94
C GLU A 12 3.80 5.53 3.81
N ARG A 13 3.42 5.52 5.07
CA ARG A 13 3.88 4.50 6.01
C ARG A 13 3.40 3.12 5.59
N ILE A 14 2.16 3.04 5.12
CA ILE A 14 1.60 1.78 4.64
C ILE A 14 2.45 1.21 3.52
N ILE A 15 2.79 2.04 2.55
CA ILE A 15 3.57 1.60 1.41
C ILE A 15 4.98 1.18 1.83
N ILE A 16 5.60 1.97 2.71
CA ILE A 16 6.94 1.65 3.19
C ILE A 16 6.96 0.28 3.87
N GLU A 17 6.01 0.03 4.75
CA GLU A 17 5.98 -1.25 5.46
C GLU A 17 5.66 -2.42 4.55
N LEU A 18 4.75 -2.21 3.62
CA LEU A 18 4.38 -3.27 2.71
C LEU A 18 5.53 -3.63 1.76
N GLN A 19 6.23 -2.63 1.25
CA GLN A 19 7.32 -2.93 0.34
C GLN A 19 8.52 -3.53 1.08
N GLU A 20 8.68 -3.23 2.36
CA GLU A 20 9.70 -3.88 3.17
C GLU A 20 9.36 -5.35 3.41
N LYS A 21 8.07 -5.64 3.54
CA LYS A 21 7.61 -7.00 3.80
C LYS A 21 7.60 -7.85 2.53
N TYR A 22 7.02 -7.33 1.48
CA TYR A 22 6.78 -8.10 0.26
C TYR A 22 7.71 -7.74 -0.89
N GLY A 23 8.35 -6.58 -0.83
CA GLY A 23 9.09 -6.06 -1.96
C GLY A 23 8.14 -5.51 -3.01
N TRP A 24 8.69 -4.79 -3.97
CA TRP A 24 7.85 -4.22 -5.04
C TRP A 24 7.22 -5.32 -5.88
N GLU A 25 7.95 -6.41 -6.12
CA GLU A 25 7.40 -7.53 -6.88
C GLU A 25 6.23 -8.17 -6.15
N GLY A 26 6.36 -8.36 -4.85
CA GLY A 26 5.27 -8.92 -4.07
C GLY A 26 4.05 -8.03 -4.04
N LEU A 27 4.27 -6.71 -3.96
CA LEU A 27 3.17 -5.77 -4.01
C LEU A 27 2.49 -5.81 -5.38
N ALA A 28 3.27 -5.89 -6.46
CA ALA A 28 2.71 -5.94 -7.80
C ALA A 28 1.87 -7.19 -8.01
N ASP A 29 2.25 -8.29 -7.39
CA ASP A 29 1.46 -9.52 -7.48
C ASP A 29 0.12 -9.39 -6.77
N ARG A 30 0.07 -8.61 -5.72
CA ARG A 30 -1.13 -8.47 -4.90
C ARG A 30 -2.02 -7.33 -5.35
N VAL A 31 -1.41 -6.22 -5.76
CA VAL A 31 -2.14 -5.06 -6.28
C VAL A 31 -1.53 -4.74 -7.63
N ARG A 32 -2.22 -5.11 -8.68
CA ARG A 32 -1.69 -5.04 -10.05
C ARG A 32 -1.87 -3.67 -10.63
N ILE A 33 -0.95 -2.78 -10.29
CA ILE A 33 -0.93 -1.41 -10.80
C ILE A 33 0.46 -1.10 -11.31
N ASN A 34 0.52 -0.26 -12.36
CA ASN A 34 1.77 0.02 -13.04
C ASN A 34 2.84 0.63 -12.15
N CYS A 35 2.44 1.41 -11.17
CA CYS A 35 3.42 2.07 -10.32
C CYS A 35 4.23 1.08 -9.47
N PHE A 36 3.79 -0.18 -9.41
CA PHE A 36 4.55 -1.22 -8.73
C PHE A 36 5.40 -2.04 -9.70
N TYR A 37 5.16 -1.90 -11.00
CA TYR A 37 5.91 -2.64 -12.02
C TYR A 37 7.06 -1.82 -12.61
N GLU A 38 6.80 -0.55 -12.89
CA GLU A 38 7.76 0.30 -13.60
C GLU A 38 8.34 1.33 -12.66
N ASN A 39 9.66 1.27 -12.48
CA ASN A 39 10.39 2.22 -11.63
C ASN A 39 9.66 2.46 -10.31
N PRO A 40 9.36 1.40 -9.56
CA PRO A 40 8.57 1.55 -8.36
C PRO A 40 9.28 2.40 -7.32
N SER A 41 8.52 3.27 -6.66
CA SER A 41 9.05 4.06 -5.57
C SER A 41 7.89 4.46 -4.68
N VAL A 42 8.21 4.87 -3.45
CA VAL A 42 7.19 5.32 -2.53
C VAL A 42 6.50 6.57 -3.08
N GLN A 43 7.27 7.48 -3.66
CA GLN A 43 6.72 8.73 -4.17
C GLN A 43 5.73 8.50 -5.31
N SER A 44 6.12 7.71 -6.30
CA SER A 44 5.23 7.47 -7.43
C SER A 44 3.99 6.68 -7.00
N SER A 45 4.16 5.76 -6.08
CA SER A 45 3.03 5.00 -5.56
C SER A 45 2.03 5.89 -4.84
N LEU A 46 2.53 6.80 -4.01
CA LEU A 46 1.66 7.74 -3.32
C LEU A 46 0.87 8.60 -4.29
N LYS A 47 1.57 9.11 -5.29
CA LYS A 47 0.93 9.97 -6.28
C LYS A 47 -0.21 9.26 -6.99
N PHE A 48 0.05 8.02 -7.40
CA PHE A 48 -0.97 7.23 -8.09
C PHE A 48 -2.14 6.90 -7.16
N LEU A 49 -1.86 6.46 -5.95
CA LEU A 49 -2.89 6.00 -5.04
C LEU A 49 -3.78 7.14 -4.55
N ARG A 50 -3.24 8.35 -4.47
CA ARG A 50 -4.05 9.50 -4.08
C ARG A 50 -5.12 9.82 -5.13
N LYS A 51 -4.85 9.47 -6.38
CA LYS A 51 -5.77 9.72 -7.47
C LYS A 51 -6.68 8.53 -7.76
N THR A 52 -6.40 7.37 -7.20
CA THR A 52 -7.07 6.14 -7.58
C THR A 52 -7.63 5.45 -6.34
N PRO A 53 -8.84 5.81 -5.92
CA PRO A 53 -9.42 5.28 -4.68
C PRO A 53 -9.50 3.76 -4.61
N TRP A 54 -9.81 3.08 -5.73
CA TRP A 54 -9.93 1.63 -5.68
C TRP A 54 -8.58 0.97 -5.40
N ALA A 55 -7.50 1.53 -5.95
CA ALA A 55 -6.17 0.99 -5.72
C ALA A 55 -5.71 1.26 -4.29
N ARG A 56 -6.03 2.45 -3.79
CA ARG A 56 -5.70 2.78 -2.41
C ARG A 56 -6.40 1.84 -1.45
N LYS A 57 -7.66 1.55 -1.73
CA LYS A 57 -8.43 0.63 -0.90
C LYS A 57 -7.78 -0.75 -0.87
N LYS A 58 -7.32 -1.23 -2.01
CA LYS A 58 -6.66 -2.53 -2.07
C LYS A 58 -5.37 -2.56 -1.26
N VAL A 59 -4.61 -1.49 -1.33
CA VAL A 59 -3.36 -1.38 -0.56
C VAL A 59 -3.68 -1.34 0.93
N GLU A 60 -4.69 -0.58 1.31
CA GLU A 60 -5.10 -0.50 2.71
C GLU A 60 -5.58 -1.85 3.23
N ASP A 61 -6.37 -2.56 2.42
CA ASP A 61 -6.84 -3.88 2.82
C ASP A 61 -5.67 -4.85 3.00
N LEU A 62 -4.70 -4.78 2.12
CA LEU A 62 -3.51 -5.62 2.24
C LEU A 62 -2.74 -5.31 3.52
N TYR A 63 -2.63 -4.03 3.84
CA TYR A 63 -1.94 -3.63 5.06
C TYR A 63 -2.67 -4.13 6.30
N ILE A 64 -3.99 -4.03 6.31
CA ILE A 64 -4.79 -4.52 7.44
C ILE A 64 -4.57 -6.01 7.61
N LEU A 65 -4.61 -6.75 6.52
CA LEU A 65 -4.39 -8.19 6.55
C LEU A 65 -2.99 -8.51 7.09
N PHE A 66 -2.01 -7.75 6.65
CA PHE A 66 -0.62 -7.91 7.09
C PHE A 66 -0.48 -7.67 8.60
N LYS A 67 -1.16 -6.65 9.12
CA LYS A 67 -1.01 -6.28 10.52
C LYS A 67 -1.85 -7.13 11.47
N THR A 68 -2.91 -7.74 10.97
CA THR A 68 -3.80 -8.51 11.83
C THR A 68 -3.53 -10.01 11.80
N LYS A 69 -2.57 -10.45 11.03
CA LYS A 69 -2.23 -11.88 10.97
C LYS A 69 -1.45 -12.32 12.18
#